data_0934d1c6b223ba7f24b81d50e71d54db
#
_entry.id   0934d1c6b223ba7f24b81d50e71d54db
#
_cell.length_a   1.000
_cell.length_b   1.000
_cell.length_c   1.000
_cell.angle_alpha   90.00
_cell.angle_beta   90.00
_cell.angle_gamma   90.00
#
_symmetry.space_group_name_H-M   'P 1'
#
loop_
_entity.id
_entity.type
_entity.pdbx_description
1 polymer ?
#
loop_
_entity_poly.entity_id
_entity_poly.type
_entity_poly.pdbx_seq_one_letter_code
_entity_poly.pdbx_strand_id
1 'polypeptide(L)'
;MKNVKSVLKNLLTIVAIQLLFSASSLGQTKSSIAVANPNVVKLRTNSVIVAKMLRLELIKMDTYIVYDEFDMEDIYTVDSNYRDNCLSKTCLIRLGEDLNVDYMLTGSYDLLGEKIVISLKLIDVKNKRVVKSKVKEFDNQINELQRMTEITLKEMHEMEVQKEVADQLTYKNEVITSNNVGRIKNNGPRVGMGILTGDFVEFAQRPESQGGMDILPVMSMIGFQLEGQYVGTENFSGLIEGIFNVSGLEQGQFIPTLTIMNGFRFGKGGWEFAFGPGFGLKTESRGFFDTQGLFGNQGNYITQDEWNTYANRNYNDEASYPEYFDQGNFTAPKPSEFNSEYDVEQKNLDTRGKVALSTSFVFAFGRTFRAGNLNIPVNIFYSSKKDGGLIGVSLGFNVIKSKQNINGNRRRY
;
A
#
# COMPACT_ATOMS: atom_id res chain seq x y z
N MET A 1 -53.13 25.29 38.54
CA MET A 1 -52.16 24.88 39.59
C MET A 1 -51.74 23.39 39.57
N LYS A 2 -52.54 22.44 39.00
CA LYS A 2 -52.12 21.03 38.95
C LYS A 2 -50.97 20.73 37.99
N ASN A 3 -50.86 21.42 36.84
CA ASN A 3 -49.82 21.17 35.84
C ASN A 3 -48.42 21.66 36.27
N VAL A 4 -48.33 22.70 37.10
CA VAL A 4 -47.01 23.22 37.57
C VAL A 4 -46.35 22.27 38.56
N LYS A 5 -47.13 21.60 39.41
CA LYS A 5 -46.61 20.60 40.35
C LYS A 5 -46.07 19.33 39.64
N SER A 6 -46.69 18.93 38.52
CA SER A 6 -46.22 17.78 37.73
C SER A 6 -44.90 18.11 37.00
N VAL A 7 -44.77 19.29 36.42
CA VAL A 7 -43.56 19.74 35.75
C VAL A 7 -42.39 19.89 36.72
N LEU A 8 -42.66 20.45 37.90
CA LEU A 8 -41.65 20.59 38.95
C LEU A 8 -41.15 19.24 39.49
N LYS A 9 -42.06 18.25 39.62
CA LYS A 9 -41.72 16.89 40.06
C LYS A 9 -40.87 16.16 39.03
N ASN A 10 -41.17 16.32 37.72
CA ASN A 10 -40.36 15.74 36.65
C ASN A 10 -38.98 16.42 36.50
N LEU A 11 -38.90 17.72 36.73
CA LEU A 11 -37.63 18.45 36.76
C LEU A 11 -36.73 18.01 37.92
N LEU A 12 -37.30 17.82 39.10
CA LEU A 12 -36.60 17.32 40.29
C LEU A 12 -36.11 15.88 40.12
N THR A 13 -36.86 15.02 39.41
CA THR A 13 -36.41 13.66 39.12
C THR A 13 -35.28 13.64 38.09
N ILE A 14 -35.29 14.50 37.07
CA ILE A 14 -34.21 14.62 36.07
C ILE A 14 -32.93 15.15 36.75
N VAL A 15 -33.02 16.15 37.62
CA VAL A 15 -31.88 16.69 38.38
C VAL A 15 -31.31 15.64 39.36
N ALA A 16 -32.17 14.86 40.01
CA ALA A 16 -31.72 13.77 40.89
C ALA A 16 -31.02 12.63 40.12
N ILE A 17 -31.49 12.30 38.92
CA ILE A 17 -30.85 11.32 38.04
C ILE A 17 -29.50 11.84 37.53
N GLN A 18 -29.40 13.14 37.18
CA GLN A 18 -28.11 13.74 36.77
C GLN A 18 -27.10 13.81 37.92
N LEU A 19 -27.56 14.06 39.17
CA LEU A 19 -26.68 14.02 40.34
C LEU A 19 -26.20 12.60 40.69
N LEU A 20 -27.00 11.57 40.42
CA LEU A 20 -26.59 10.18 40.61
C LEU A 20 -25.57 9.73 39.55
N PHE A 21 -25.64 10.26 38.31
CA PHE A 21 -24.63 9.97 37.24
C PHE A 21 -23.32 10.73 37.45
N SER A 22 -23.33 11.89 38.10
CA SER A 22 -22.10 12.64 38.39
C SER A 22 -21.30 12.11 39.60
N ALA A 23 -21.90 11.26 40.45
CA ALA A 23 -21.20 10.65 41.58
C ALA A 23 -20.33 9.41 41.19
N SER A 24 -20.37 8.95 39.92
CA SER A 24 -19.65 7.74 39.50
C SER A 24 -18.25 8.02 38.93
N SER A 25 -17.77 9.24 38.90
CA SER A 25 -16.38 9.56 38.51
C SER A 25 -15.46 9.65 39.76
N LEU A 26 -15.52 8.64 40.63
CA LEU A 26 -14.42 8.36 41.55
C LEU A 26 -13.24 7.94 40.64
N GLY A 27 -12.23 8.81 40.52
CA GLY A 27 -11.03 8.53 39.79
C GLY A 27 -10.46 7.20 40.27
N GLN A 28 -10.49 6.18 39.42
CA GLN A 28 -9.86 4.89 39.66
C GLN A 28 -8.36 5.16 39.80
N THR A 29 -7.85 5.15 41.02
CA THR A 29 -6.42 5.20 41.28
C THR A 29 -5.79 3.99 40.58
N LYS A 30 -4.86 4.23 39.66
CA LYS A 30 -4.14 3.14 39.00
C LYS A 30 -3.44 2.30 40.06
N SER A 31 -3.53 0.99 39.92
CA SER A 31 -2.80 0.08 40.81
C SER A 31 -1.30 0.14 40.53
N SER A 32 -0.50 -0.07 41.57
CA SER A 32 0.95 -0.11 41.47
C SER A 32 1.46 -1.50 41.03
N ILE A 33 2.52 -1.49 40.25
CA ILE A 33 3.15 -2.73 39.74
C ILE A 33 4.66 -2.61 39.76
N ALA A 34 5.34 -3.68 40.22
CA ALA A 34 6.78 -3.83 40.06
C ALA A 34 7.12 -5.07 39.21
N VAL A 35 8.26 -5.00 38.54
CA VAL A 35 8.76 -6.06 37.64
C VAL A 35 10.01 -6.68 38.25
N ALA A 36 9.92 -7.93 38.66
CA ALA A 36 11.07 -8.71 39.07
C ALA A 36 11.85 -9.20 37.83
N ASN A 37 13.15 -9.42 38.00
CA ASN A 37 13.99 -9.92 36.91
C ASN A 37 13.48 -11.28 36.41
N PRO A 38 13.09 -11.41 35.13
CA PRO A 38 12.59 -12.66 34.59
C PRO A 38 13.74 -13.66 34.37
N ASN A 39 13.40 -14.94 34.28
CA ASN A 39 14.34 -15.96 33.88
C ASN A 39 14.66 -15.86 32.40
N VAL A 40 15.94 -15.92 32.01
CA VAL A 40 16.37 -15.83 30.60
C VAL A 40 17.26 -17.03 30.27
N VAL A 41 16.83 -17.87 29.32
CA VAL A 41 17.53 -19.11 28.98
C VAL A 41 17.93 -19.12 27.51
N LYS A 42 19.24 -19.28 27.25
CA LYS A 42 19.83 -19.41 25.90
C LYS A 42 19.57 -18.23 24.94
N LEU A 43 19.15 -17.07 25.42
CA LEU A 43 19.03 -15.85 24.61
C LEU A 43 20.29 -14.98 24.75
N ARG A 44 20.59 -14.19 23.72
CA ARG A 44 21.68 -13.20 23.74
C ARG A 44 21.26 -11.89 24.42
N THR A 45 20.69 -12.04 25.62
CA THR A 45 20.25 -10.92 26.49
C THR A 45 20.31 -11.42 27.94
N ASN A 46 20.09 -10.53 28.91
CA ASN A 46 20.06 -10.88 30.32
C ASN A 46 18.73 -10.46 30.99
N SER A 47 18.51 -10.97 32.21
CA SER A 47 17.29 -10.72 32.99
C SER A 47 17.04 -9.23 33.27
N VAL A 48 18.07 -8.45 33.52
CA VAL A 48 17.97 -6.99 33.82
C VAL A 48 17.48 -6.22 32.59
N ILE A 49 18.03 -6.52 31.41
CA ILE A 49 17.59 -5.90 30.13
C ILE A 49 16.15 -6.25 29.85
N VAL A 50 15.76 -7.51 30.05
CA VAL A 50 14.37 -7.96 29.80
C VAL A 50 13.42 -7.33 30.82
N ALA A 51 13.79 -7.20 32.09
CA ALA A 51 12.99 -6.48 33.09
C ALA A 51 12.80 -5.01 32.71
N LYS A 52 13.84 -4.35 32.17
CA LYS A 52 13.73 -2.98 31.66
C LYS A 52 12.79 -2.88 30.46
N MET A 53 12.81 -3.84 29.54
CA MET A 53 11.85 -3.92 28.43
C MET A 53 10.41 -4.05 28.93
N LEU A 54 10.17 -4.93 29.91
CA LEU A 54 8.85 -5.14 30.51
C LEU A 54 8.33 -3.84 31.17
N ARG A 55 9.16 -3.16 31.98
CA ARG A 55 8.79 -1.88 32.60
C ARG A 55 8.44 -0.82 31.53
N LEU A 56 9.27 -0.70 30.49
CA LEU A 56 9.02 0.24 29.40
C LEU A 56 7.68 0.00 28.70
N GLU A 57 7.35 -1.25 28.42
CA GLU A 57 6.08 -1.57 27.76
C GLU A 57 4.86 -1.39 28.70
N LEU A 58 5.00 -1.67 29.98
CA LEU A 58 3.97 -1.37 30.98
C LEU A 58 3.69 0.14 31.11
N ILE A 59 4.75 0.97 31.09
CA ILE A 59 4.63 2.44 31.09
C ILE A 59 3.87 2.91 29.85
N LYS A 60 4.20 2.37 28.68
CA LYS A 60 3.50 2.71 27.42
C LYS A 60 2.03 2.30 27.43
N MET A 61 1.67 1.22 28.11
CA MET A 61 0.30 0.76 28.27
C MET A 61 -0.54 1.68 29.16
N ASP A 62 0.09 2.48 30.02
CA ASP A 62 -0.53 3.44 30.93
C ASP A 62 -1.64 2.86 31.83
N THR A 63 -1.55 1.56 32.13
CA THR A 63 -2.55 0.83 32.96
C THR A 63 -2.21 0.86 34.44
N TYR A 64 -0.92 0.93 34.78
CA TYR A 64 -0.40 0.84 36.11
C TYR A 64 0.49 2.04 36.47
N ILE A 65 0.72 2.26 37.75
CA ILE A 65 1.85 3.02 38.27
C ILE A 65 3.02 2.06 38.37
N VAL A 66 3.97 2.20 37.46
CA VAL A 66 5.09 1.25 37.31
C VAL A 66 6.27 1.71 38.14
N TYR A 67 6.73 0.86 39.06
CA TYR A 67 7.97 1.04 39.80
C TYR A 67 9.16 0.87 38.84
N ASP A 68 10.04 1.84 38.84
CA ASP A 68 11.17 1.88 37.91
C ASP A 68 12.40 1.09 38.42
N GLU A 69 13.52 1.23 37.74
CA GLU A 69 14.75 0.51 38.12
C GLU A 69 15.39 1.07 39.40
N PHE A 70 15.14 2.34 39.71
CA PHE A 70 15.69 2.99 40.89
C PHE A 70 14.91 2.57 42.16
N ASP A 71 13.58 2.52 42.08
CA ASP A 71 12.72 1.98 43.13
C ASP A 71 13.08 0.52 43.51
N MET A 72 13.43 -0.27 42.45
CA MET A 72 13.85 -1.67 42.64
C MET A 72 15.26 -1.80 43.21
N GLU A 73 16.17 -0.88 42.89
CA GLU A 73 17.57 -0.92 43.38
C GLU A 73 17.67 -0.75 44.88
N ASP A 74 16.83 0.11 45.49
CA ASP A 74 16.79 0.34 46.94
C ASP A 74 16.52 -0.97 47.69
N ILE A 75 15.60 -1.80 47.20
CA ILE A 75 15.28 -3.10 47.78
C ILE A 75 16.37 -4.14 47.52
N TYR A 76 16.99 -4.12 46.34
CA TYR A 76 18.07 -5.06 45.97
C TYR A 76 19.35 -4.82 46.77
N THR A 77 19.56 -3.62 47.32
CA THR A 77 20.66 -3.33 48.22
C THR A 77 20.42 -3.91 49.63
N VAL A 78 19.15 -4.06 50.03
CA VAL A 78 18.77 -4.63 51.33
C VAL A 78 18.87 -6.16 51.30
N ASP A 79 18.35 -6.81 50.24
CA ASP A 79 18.46 -8.26 50.05
C ASP A 79 18.79 -8.59 48.56
N SER A 80 20.03 -8.94 48.33
CA SER A 80 20.51 -9.29 46.98
C SER A 80 19.86 -10.54 46.38
N ASN A 81 19.26 -11.42 47.21
CA ASN A 81 18.53 -12.58 46.72
C ASN A 81 17.31 -12.20 45.87
N TYR A 82 16.73 -11.02 46.11
CA TYR A 82 15.63 -10.53 45.28
C TYR A 82 16.02 -10.25 43.83
N ARG A 83 17.30 -9.88 43.60
CA ARG A 83 17.80 -9.60 42.23
C ARG A 83 17.93 -10.87 41.40
N ASP A 84 18.56 -11.92 41.93
CA ASP A 84 19.04 -13.05 41.11
C ASP A 84 18.20 -14.30 41.27
N ASN A 85 17.53 -14.51 42.41
CA ASN A 85 16.88 -15.77 42.76
C ASN A 85 15.39 -15.68 43.05
N CYS A 86 14.73 -14.53 42.83
CA CYS A 86 13.34 -14.32 43.19
C CYS A 86 12.37 -14.73 42.04
N LEU A 87 12.34 -16.01 41.69
CA LEU A 87 11.43 -16.54 40.66
C LEU A 87 10.23 -17.28 41.24
N SER A 88 10.30 -17.66 42.52
CA SER A 88 9.21 -18.41 43.17
C SER A 88 8.07 -17.45 43.57
N LYS A 89 6.82 -17.95 43.51
CA LYS A 89 5.64 -17.18 43.91
C LYS A 89 5.79 -16.57 45.33
N THR A 90 6.34 -17.35 46.28
CA THR A 90 6.52 -16.90 47.64
C THR A 90 7.52 -15.76 47.78
N CYS A 91 8.64 -15.82 47.03
CA CYS A 91 9.62 -14.74 46.96
C CYS A 91 9.02 -13.48 46.35
N LEU A 92 8.31 -13.61 45.23
CA LEU A 92 7.68 -12.48 44.55
C LEU A 92 6.61 -11.77 45.39
N ILE A 93 5.83 -12.52 46.17
CA ILE A 93 4.87 -11.94 47.11
C ILE A 93 5.60 -11.15 48.21
N ARG A 94 6.66 -11.70 48.78
CA ARG A 94 7.45 -11.01 49.81
C ARG A 94 8.10 -9.73 49.26
N LEU A 95 8.71 -9.81 48.08
CA LEU A 95 9.26 -8.63 47.42
C LEU A 95 8.19 -7.55 47.14
N GLY A 96 7.01 -7.96 46.71
CA GLY A 96 5.89 -7.02 46.50
C GLY A 96 5.36 -6.40 47.82
N GLU A 97 5.35 -7.18 48.92
CA GLU A 97 5.01 -6.65 50.27
C GLU A 97 6.07 -5.64 50.72
N ASP A 98 7.36 -5.91 50.54
CA ASP A 98 8.46 -5.01 50.91
C ASP A 98 8.47 -3.72 50.06
N LEU A 99 8.09 -3.80 48.77
CA LEU A 99 7.92 -2.63 47.90
C LEU A 99 6.59 -1.91 48.07
N ASN A 100 5.65 -2.49 48.84
CA ASN A 100 4.29 -1.98 49.04
C ASN A 100 3.57 -1.73 47.67
N VAL A 101 3.64 -2.69 46.77
CA VAL A 101 2.97 -2.67 45.44
C VAL A 101 1.76 -3.61 45.41
N ASP A 102 0.77 -3.28 44.58
CA ASP A 102 -0.43 -4.12 44.40
C ASP A 102 -0.13 -5.40 43.61
N TYR A 103 0.75 -5.28 42.59
CA TYR A 103 1.06 -6.38 41.66
C TYR A 103 2.56 -6.56 41.46
N MET A 104 2.94 -7.83 41.28
CA MET A 104 4.26 -8.24 40.82
C MET A 104 4.16 -8.91 39.45
N LEU A 105 4.96 -8.44 38.49
CA LEU A 105 5.12 -9.08 37.19
C LEU A 105 6.47 -9.81 37.12
N THR A 106 6.45 -11.02 36.60
CA THR A 106 7.63 -11.82 36.27
C THR A 106 7.35 -12.75 35.09
N GLY A 107 8.37 -13.47 34.65
CA GLY A 107 8.21 -14.44 33.59
C GLY A 107 9.48 -15.18 33.22
N SER A 108 9.45 -15.87 32.11
CA SER A 108 10.63 -16.46 31.47
C SER A 108 10.67 -16.13 29.98
N TYR A 109 11.90 -16.05 29.48
CA TYR A 109 12.24 -15.85 28.08
C TYR A 109 13.22 -16.95 27.67
N ASP A 110 12.71 -17.93 26.95
CA ASP A 110 13.42 -19.17 26.68
C ASP A 110 13.61 -19.38 25.18
N LEU A 111 14.82 -19.67 24.72
CA LEU A 111 15.07 -20.14 23.36
C LEU A 111 14.94 -21.67 23.32
N LEU A 112 13.82 -22.17 22.80
CA LEU A 112 13.52 -23.57 22.64
C LEU A 112 13.60 -23.97 21.16
N GLY A 113 14.73 -24.56 20.75
CA GLY A 113 15.00 -24.81 19.33
C GLY A 113 15.11 -23.51 18.53
N GLU A 114 14.23 -23.31 17.57
CA GLU A 114 14.15 -22.11 16.74
C GLU A 114 13.06 -21.12 17.19
N LYS A 115 12.42 -21.35 18.33
CA LYS A 115 11.36 -20.50 18.85
C LYS A 115 11.80 -19.79 20.12
N ILE A 116 11.42 -18.52 20.25
CA ILE A 116 11.48 -17.75 21.50
C ILE A 116 10.14 -17.91 22.18
N VAL A 117 10.13 -18.48 23.38
CA VAL A 117 8.94 -18.66 24.21
C VAL A 117 8.95 -17.63 25.32
N ILE A 118 7.93 -16.79 25.37
CA ILE A 118 7.74 -15.78 26.41
C ILE A 118 6.58 -16.22 27.30
N SER A 119 6.88 -16.41 28.59
CA SER A 119 5.87 -16.74 29.60
C SER A 119 5.82 -15.62 30.63
N LEU A 120 4.68 -14.97 30.78
CA LEU A 120 4.47 -13.89 31.77
C LEU A 120 3.44 -14.30 32.81
N LYS A 121 3.66 -13.85 34.06
CA LYS A 121 2.75 -14.06 35.18
C LYS A 121 2.59 -12.78 35.98
N LEU A 122 1.34 -12.40 36.23
CA LEU A 122 0.95 -11.27 37.10
C LEU A 122 0.43 -11.83 38.41
N ILE A 123 1.02 -11.39 39.50
CA ILE A 123 0.71 -11.81 40.87
C ILE A 123 0.09 -10.66 41.63
N ASP A 124 -1.08 -10.89 42.20
CA ASP A 124 -1.72 -10.00 43.15
C ASP A 124 -1.04 -10.24 44.53
N VAL A 125 -0.35 -9.22 45.01
CA VAL A 125 0.43 -9.31 46.27
C VAL A 125 -0.47 -9.48 47.45
N LYS A 126 -1.55 -8.68 47.53
CA LYS A 126 -2.51 -8.69 48.64
C LYS A 126 -3.23 -10.02 48.79
N ASN A 127 -3.72 -10.57 47.66
CA ASN A 127 -4.48 -11.82 47.64
C ASN A 127 -3.58 -13.05 47.47
N LYS A 128 -2.26 -12.88 47.36
CA LYS A 128 -1.24 -13.94 47.25
C LYS A 128 -1.53 -14.96 46.15
N ARG A 129 -2.05 -14.51 45.02
CA ARG A 129 -2.44 -15.38 43.90
C ARG A 129 -1.97 -14.85 42.54
N VAL A 130 -1.78 -15.74 41.57
CA VAL A 130 -1.59 -15.38 40.17
C VAL A 130 -2.95 -14.95 39.61
N VAL A 131 -3.05 -13.75 39.05
CA VAL A 131 -4.30 -13.21 38.49
C VAL A 131 -4.33 -13.27 36.99
N LYS A 132 -3.17 -13.17 36.32
CA LYS A 132 -3.05 -13.32 34.87
C LYS A 132 -1.80 -14.12 34.52
N SER A 133 -1.89 -14.90 33.46
CA SER A 133 -0.75 -15.62 32.89
C SER A 133 -0.91 -15.72 31.39
N LYS A 134 0.17 -15.50 30.66
CA LYS A 134 0.20 -15.63 29.20
C LYS A 134 1.49 -16.29 28.76
N VAL A 135 1.35 -17.24 27.82
CA VAL A 135 2.49 -17.86 27.13
C VAL A 135 2.32 -17.60 25.65
N LYS A 136 3.39 -17.19 24.98
CA LYS A 136 3.41 -16.98 23.54
C LYS A 136 4.73 -17.41 22.93
N GLU A 137 4.64 -18.02 21.75
CA GLU A 137 5.77 -18.50 20.98
C GLU A 137 5.99 -17.58 19.78
N PHE A 138 7.24 -17.29 19.49
CA PHE A 138 7.66 -16.47 18.35
C PHE A 138 8.84 -17.16 17.64
N ASP A 139 9.02 -16.87 16.36
CA ASP A 139 10.24 -17.24 15.66
C ASP A 139 11.46 -16.50 16.24
N ASN A 140 12.65 -17.12 16.16
CA ASN A 140 13.87 -16.56 16.71
C ASN A 140 14.33 -15.29 15.99
N GLN A 141 13.69 -14.18 16.31
CA GLN A 141 13.99 -12.83 15.85
C GLN A 141 14.40 -11.95 17.04
N ILE A 142 15.56 -12.25 17.65
CA ILE A 142 16.03 -11.60 18.88
C ILE A 142 16.03 -10.06 18.83
N ASN A 143 16.23 -9.47 17.67
CA ASN A 143 16.19 -8.01 17.47
C ASN A 143 14.78 -7.41 17.64
N GLU A 144 13.75 -8.22 17.61
CA GLU A 144 12.34 -7.80 17.79
C GLU A 144 11.82 -8.20 19.18
N LEU A 145 12.71 -8.58 20.11
CA LEU A 145 12.31 -9.08 21.45
C LEU A 145 11.43 -8.09 22.22
N GLN A 146 11.69 -6.80 22.09
CA GLN A 146 10.87 -5.75 22.71
C GLN A 146 9.43 -5.77 22.16
N ARG A 147 9.27 -5.93 20.85
CA ARG A 147 7.94 -6.00 20.22
C ARG A 147 7.20 -7.30 20.58
N MET A 148 7.92 -8.42 20.69
CA MET A 148 7.35 -9.67 21.20
C MET A 148 6.86 -9.52 22.64
N THR A 149 7.61 -8.78 23.47
CA THR A 149 7.23 -8.44 24.86
C THR A 149 5.97 -7.58 24.88
N GLU A 150 5.91 -6.52 24.06
CA GLU A 150 4.73 -5.66 23.89
C GLU A 150 3.48 -6.48 23.57
N ILE A 151 3.58 -7.34 22.53
CA ILE A 151 2.46 -8.18 22.09
C ILE A 151 2.00 -9.11 23.21
N THR A 152 2.93 -9.78 23.90
CA THR A 152 2.60 -10.73 24.98
C THR A 152 1.92 -10.03 26.16
N LEU A 153 2.40 -8.82 26.53
CA LEU A 153 1.80 -7.99 27.58
C LEU A 153 0.40 -7.50 27.21
N LYS A 154 0.21 -6.99 25.98
CA LYS A 154 -1.10 -6.54 25.52
C LYS A 154 -2.11 -7.67 25.48
N GLU A 155 -1.74 -8.83 24.95
CA GLU A 155 -2.61 -10.01 24.95
C GLU A 155 -2.93 -10.52 26.37
N MET A 156 -1.99 -10.43 27.32
CA MET A 156 -2.23 -10.77 28.73
C MET A 156 -3.27 -9.83 29.37
N HIS A 157 -3.35 -8.59 28.90
CA HIS A 157 -4.29 -7.57 29.39
C HIS A 157 -5.54 -7.43 28.49
N GLU A 158 -5.73 -8.35 27.52
CA GLU A 158 -6.87 -8.34 26.60
C GLU A 158 -6.96 -7.04 25.77
N MET A 159 -5.82 -6.40 25.54
CA MET A 159 -5.71 -5.19 24.74
C MET A 159 -5.56 -5.53 23.27
N GLU A 160 -6.00 -4.64 22.39
CA GLU A 160 -5.88 -4.82 20.94
C GLU A 160 -4.42 -4.90 20.48
N VAL A 161 -4.09 -5.95 19.75
CA VAL A 161 -2.78 -6.18 19.12
C VAL A 161 -2.94 -6.13 17.61
N GLN A 162 -1.98 -5.56 16.92
CA GLN A 162 -1.94 -5.65 15.45
C GLN A 162 -1.65 -7.09 15.04
N LYS A 163 -2.69 -7.79 14.60
CA LYS A 163 -2.63 -9.22 14.26
C LYS A 163 -1.53 -9.51 13.24
N GLU A 164 -1.39 -8.65 12.23
CA GLU A 164 -0.40 -8.80 11.16
C GLU A 164 1.04 -8.78 11.69
N VAL A 165 1.31 -7.94 12.70
CA VAL A 165 2.65 -7.86 13.32
C VAL A 165 2.89 -9.08 14.20
N ALA A 166 1.89 -9.54 14.93
CA ALA A 166 1.97 -10.75 15.74
C ALA A 166 2.23 -11.99 14.87
N ASP A 167 1.48 -12.11 13.75
CA ASP A 167 1.64 -13.22 12.81
C ASP A 167 3.02 -13.20 12.14
N GLN A 168 3.56 -12.03 11.77
CA GLN A 168 4.90 -11.89 11.20
C GLN A 168 6.02 -12.34 12.16
N LEU A 169 5.84 -12.13 13.47
CA LEU A 169 6.81 -12.55 14.47
C LEU A 169 6.66 -14.02 14.86
N THR A 170 5.47 -14.58 14.68
CA THR A 170 5.18 -15.99 14.97
C THR A 170 5.57 -16.93 13.82
N TYR A 171 5.41 -16.44 12.55
CA TYR A 171 5.53 -17.23 11.33
C TYR A 171 6.48 -16.56 10.31
N LYS A 172 7.76 -16.44 10.68
CA LYS A 172 8.76 -15.69 9.89
C LYS A 172 8.89 -16.16 8.44
N ASN A 173 8.84 -17.46 8.22
CA ASN A 173 9.06 -18.10 6.92
C ASN A 173 7.76 -18.60 6.26
N GLU A 174 6.63 -18.42 6.91
CA GLU A 174 5.34 -18.81 6.35
C GLU A 174 4.74 -17.68 5.50
N VAL A 175 4.05 -18.06 4.43
CA VAL A 175 3.35 -17.13 3.56
C VAL A 175 2.11 -16.59 4.28
N ILE A 176 2.11 -15.32 4.63
CA ILE A 176 0.99 -14.68 5.31
C ILE A 176 0.10 -14.00 4.27
N THR A 177 -1.12 -14.49 4.13
CA THR A 177 -2.13 -13.89 3.24
C THR A 177 -2.84 -12.75 3.97
N SER A 178 -2.35 -11.53 3.81
CA SER A 178 -2.92 -10.34 4.44
C SER A 178 -2.62 -9.08 3.62
N ASN A 179 -3.60 -8.18 3.55
CA ASN A 179 -3.47 -6.90 2.87
C ASN A 179 -2.58 -5.88 3.60
N ASN A 180 -2.10 -6.22 4.80
CA ASN A 180 -1.38 -5.29 5.68
C ASN A 180 0.03 -5.72 6.08
N VAL A 181 0.48 -6.90 5.65
CA VAL A 181 1.84 -7.40 5.92
C VAL A 181 2.80 -6.83 4.88
N GLY A 182 3.15 -5.60 5.02
CA GLY A 182 4.16 -4.95 4.19
C GLY A 182 4.58 -3.63 4.82
N ARG A 183 5.89 -3.47 4.97
CA ARG A 183 6.47 -2.21 5.48
C ARG A 183 6.36 -1.04 4.49
N ILE A 184 5.95 -1.32 3.25
CA ILE A 184 5.92 -0.35 2.15
C ILE A 184 4.54 -0.42 1.51
N LYS A 185 3.84 0.70 1.48
CA LYS A 185 2.61 0.91 0.69
C LYS A 185 2.84 2.07 -0.25
N ASN A 186 2.69 1.83 -1.54
CA ASN A 186 2.95 2.81 -2.58
C ASN A 186 1.64 3.34 -3.22
N ASN A 187 0.65 3.66 -2.37
CA ASN A 187 -0.57 4.33 -2.84
C ASN A 187 -0.34 5.83 -2.92
N GLY A 188 -0.50 6.43 -4.10
CA GLY A 188 -0.34 7.87 -4.22
C GLY A 188 -0.05 8.36 -5.64
N PRO A 189 0.21 9.66 -5.77
CA PRO A 189 0.51 10.28 -7.05
C PRO A 189 1.82 9.75 -7.63
N ARG A 190 1.84 9.66 -8.97
CA ARG A 190 3.01 9.34 -9.78
C ARG A 190 3.23 10.37 -10.85
N VAL A 191 4.49 10.64 -11.14
CA VAL A 191 4.93 11.43 -12.28
C VAL A 191 5.98 10.63 -13.05
N GLY A 192 6.07 10.84 -14.35
CA GLY A 192 7.05 10.13 -15.15
C GLY A 192 7.30 10.79 -16.49
N MET A 193 8.26 10.24 -17.20
CA MET A 193 8.57 10.58 -18.58
C MET A 193 8.86 9.29 -19.36
N GLY A 194 8.47 9.27 -20.63
CA GLY A 194 8.75 8.15 -21.51
C GLY A 194 9.03 8.58 -22.93
N ILE A 195 9.73 7.72 -23.67
CA ILE A 195 10.09 7.89 -25.07
C ILE A 195 9.32 6.84 -25.85
N LEU A 196 8.64 7.25 -26.90
CA LEU A 196 7.96 6.36 -27.84
C LEU A 196 8.96 5.56 -28.64
N THR A 197 8.59 4.35 -29.06
CA THR A 197 9.40 3.46 -29.88
C THR A 197 8.55 2.82 -30.98
N GLY A 198 9.20 2.34 -32.06
CA GLY A 198 8.51 1.72 -33.21
C GLY A 198 7.65 2.73 -33.98
N ASP A 199 6.58 2.26 -34.60
CA ASP A 199 5.70 3.05 -35.47
C ASP A 199 5.02 4.23 -34.74
N PHE A 200 4.96 4.17 -33.38
CA PHE A 200 4.48 5.30 -32.59
C PHE A 200 5.36 6.55 -32.69
N VAL A 201 6.65 6.43 -33.01
CA VAL A 201 7.55 7.55 -33.22
C VAL A 201 7.14 8.28 -34.50
N GLU A 202 6.92 7.56 -35.58
CA GLU A 202 6.48 8.12 -36.85
C GLU A 202 5.10 8.75 -36.74
N PHE A 203 4.16 8.07 -36.09
CA PHE A 203 2.83 8.61 -35.83
C PHE A 203 2.85 9.90 -34.99
N ALA A 204 3.69 9.97 -33.96
CA ALA A 204 3.84 11.16 -33.12
C ALA A 204 4.39 12.35 -33.90
N GLN A 205 5.40 12.12 -34.76
CA GLN A 205 6.10 13.18 -35.52
C GLN A 205 5.41 13.56 -36.81
N ARG A 206 4.49 12.74 -37.32
CA ARG A 206 3.76 13.03 -38.54
C ARG A 206 2.87 14.27 -38.35
N PRO A 207 2.79 15.17 -39.33
CA PRO A 207 1.93 16.34 -39.30
C PRO A 207 0.45 15.98 -39.10
N GLU A 208 -0.31 16.81 -38.40
CA GLU A 208 -1.77 16.63 -38.22
C GLU A 208 -2.52 16.54 -39.54
N SER A 209 -2.09 17.31 -40.57
CA SER A 209 -2.66 17.27 -41.93
C SER A 209 -2.55 15.88 -42.58
N GLN A 210 -1.63 15.07 -42.13
CA GLN A 210 -1.42 13.68 -42.57
C GLN A 210 -1.91 12.65 -41.55
N GLY A 211 -2.72 13.07 -40.57
CA GLY A 211 -3.27 12.21 -39.54
C GLY A 211 -2.31 11.84 -38.42
N GLY A 212 -1.18 12.53 -38.28
CA GLY A 212 -0.26 12.39 -37.15
C GLY A 212 -0.65 13.27 -35.97
N MET A 213 0.20 13.29 -34.97
CA MET A 213 -0.01 14.10 -33.75
C MET A 213 0.78 15.41 -33.75
N ASP A 214 1.77 15.56 -34.62
CA ASP A 214 2.72 16.68 -34.73
C ASP A 214 3.38 17.04 -33.39
N ILE A 215 3.85 16.02 -32.67
CA ILE A 215 4.47 16.15 -31.35
C ILE A 215 5.85 15.48 -31.31
N LEU A 216 6.62 15.82 -30.26
CA LEU A 216 7.86 15.12 -29.99
C LEU A 216 7.57 13.69 -29.47
N PRO A 217 8.42 12.68 -29.81
CA PRO A 217 8.23 11.29 -29.36
C PRO A 217 8.63 11.08 -27.88
N VAL A 218 8.50 12.10 -27.06
CA VAL A 218 8.75 12.10 -25.62
C VAL A 218 7.51 12.62 -24.93
N MET A 219 7.03 11.92 -23.91
CA MET A 219 5.81 12.29 -23.20
C MET A 219 6.05 12.34 -21.69
N SER A 220 5.53 13.37 -21.04
CA SER A 220 5.35 13.36 -19.59
C SER A 220 4.10 12.55 -19.22
N MET A 221 4.09 12.06 -18.00
CA MET A 221 2.97 11.30 -17.42
C MET A 221 2.67 11.79 -16.02
N ILE A 222 1.39 11.96 -15.73
CA ILE A 222 0.89 12.23 -14.39
C ILE A 222 -0.17 11.18 -14.08
N GLY A 223 -0.10 10.58 -12.92
CA GLY A 223 -1.02 9.51 -12.57
C GLY A 223 -1.16 9.25 -11.09
N PHE A 224 -1.84 8.17 -10.79
CA PHE A 224 -2.09 7.70 -9.44
C PHE A 224 -1.98 6.18 -9.39
N GLN A 225 -1.29 5.66 -8.37
CA GLN A 225 -1.16 4.24 -8.11
C GLN A 225 -1.99 3.82 -6.91
N LEU A 226 -2.67 2.69 -7.05
CA LEU A 226 -3.27 1.91 -5.99
C LEU A 226 -2.56 0.57 -5.90
N GLU A 227 -2.15 0.18 -4.71
CA GLU A 227 -1.44 -1.07 -4.45
C GLU A 227 -2.21 -1.89 -3.40
N GLY A 228 -2.47 -3.16 -3.71
CA GLY A 228 -3.01 -4.16 -2.81
C GLY A 228 -2.03 -5.32 -2.66
N GLN A 229 -1.64 -5.65 -1.43
CA GLN A 229 -0.81 -6.82 -1.15
C GLN A 229 -1.72 -8.03 -0.94
N TYR A 230 -1.46 -9.14 -1.63
CA TYR A 230 -2.21 -10.39 -1.49
C TYR A 230 -1.41 -11.50 -0.78
N VAL A 231 -0.08 -11.38 -0.75
CA VAL A 231 0.81 -12.31 -0.06
C VAL A 231 2.04 -11.56 0.44
N GLY A 232 2.56 -11.94 1.60
CA GLY A 232 3.76 -11.32 2.13
C GLY A 232 4.48 -12.20 3.14
N THR A 233 5.81 -12.07 3.14
CA THR A 233 6.73 -12.56 4.16
C THR A 233 7.63 -11.41 4.60
N GLU A 234 8.56 -11.64 5.51
CA GLU A 234 9.52 -10.60 5.95
C GLU A 234 10.29 -9.95 4.79
N ASN A 235 10.68 -10.75 3.78
CA ASN A 235 11.55 -10.34 2.68
C ASN A 235 10.91 -10.42 1.30
N PHE A 236 9.62 -10.75 1.21
CA PHE A 236 8.91 -10.89 -0.06
C PHE A 236 7.46 -10.42 0.07
N SER A 237 6.94 -9.76 -0.94
CA SER A 237 5.53 -9.38 -1.04
C SER A 237 5.04 -9.55 -2.46
N GLY A 238 3.88 -10.20 -2.62
CA GLY A 238 3.13 -10.23 -3.88
C GLY A 238 2.05 -9.17 -3.86
N LEU A 239 1.97 -8.39 -4.92
CA LEU A 239 1.18 -7.16 -5.03
C LEU A 239 0.28 -7.20 -6.26
N ILE A 240 -0.88 -6.58 -6.16
CA ILE A 240 -1.67 -6.15 -7.32
C ILE A 240 -1.63 -4.63 -7.34
N GLU A 241 -1.24 -4.07 -8.47
CA GLU A 241 -1.08 -2.64 -8.68
C GLU A 241 -2.01 -2.17 -9.79
N GLY A 242 -2.80 -1.16 -9.50
CA GLY A 242 -3.58 -0.41 -10.47
C GLY A 242 -2.96 0.97 -10.65
N ILE A 243 -2.56 1.31 -11.87
CA ILE A 243 -1.98 2.62 -12.19
C ILE A 243 -2.84 3.30 -13.25
N PHE A 244 -3.38 4.44 -12.92
CA PHE A 244 -4.04 5.32 -13.87
C PHE A 244 -3.11 6.48 -14.21
N ASN A 245 -2.85 6.71 -15.49
CA ASN A 245 -2.02 7.80 -15.98
C ASN A 245 -2.73 8.60 -17.07
N VAL A 246 -2.36 9.86 -17.17
CA VAL A 246 -2.63 10.73 -18.31
C VAL A 246 -1.27 11.20 -18.85
N SER A 247 -1.05 11.07 -20.15
CA SER A 247 0.21 11.39 -20.81
C SER A 247 0.03 12.47 -21.86
N GLY A 248 1.11 13.22 -22.16
CA GLY A 248 1.19 14.16 -23.28
C GLY A 248 0.56 15.55 -23.03
N LEU A 249 0.17 15.87 -21.79
CA LEU A 249 -0.48 17.14 -21.47
C LEU A 249 0.38 18.36 -21.84
N GLU A 250 1.69 18.25 -21.71
CA GLU A 250 2.67 19.29 -22.09
C GLU A 250 2.70 19.59 -23.59
N GLN A 251 2.16 18.69 -24.40
CA GLN A 251 2.07 18.81 -25.85
C GLN A 251 0.60 18.91 -26.34
N GLY A 252 -0.32 19.26 -25.43
CA GLY A 252 -1.74 19.40 -25.75
C GLY A 252 -2.48 18.08 -25.95
N GLN A 253 -1.85 16.94 -25.69
CA GLN A 253 -2.45 15.62 -25.86
C GLN A 253 -3.04 15.09 -24.54
N PHE A 254 -4.18 14.43 -24.62
CA PHE A 254 -4.82 13.76 -23.49
C PHE A 254 -4.92 12.27 -23.75
N ILE A 255 -3.93 11.52 -23.27
CA ILE A 255 -3.82 10.08 -23.49
C ILE A 255 -3.99 9.34 -22.17
N PRO A 256 -5.23 8.96 -21.81
CA PRO A 256 -5.50 8.22 -20.59
C PRO A 256 -5.10 6.75 -20.74
N THR A 257 -4.48 6.19 -19.69
CA THR A 257 -4.11 4.78 -19.62
C THR A 257 -4.40 4.20 -18.26
N LEU A 258 -4.84 2.95 -18.23
CA LEU A 258 -5.02 2.14 -17.03
C LEU A 258 -4.13 0.91 -17.15
N THR A 259 -3.27 0.68 -16.17
CA THR A 259 -2.41 -0.50 -16.12
C THR A 259 -2.74 -1.30 -14.87
N ILE A 260 -2.89 -2.62 -15.01
CA ILE A 260 -3.10 -3.56 -13.91
C ILE A 260 -1.93 -4.53 -13.91
N MET A 261 -1.12 -4.50 -12.86
CA MET A 261 0.10 -5.29 -12.79
C MET A 261 0.10 -6.23 -11.59
N ASN A 262 0.74 -7.37 -11.78
CA ASN A 262 1.18 -8.23 -10.70
C ASN A 262 2.62 -7.84 -10.35
N GLY A 263 2.82 -7.38 -9.11
CA GLY A 263 4.09 -6.91 -8.61
C GLY A 263 4.68 -7.88 -7.58
N PHE A 264 5.99 -7.95 -7.57
CA PHE A 264 6.77 -8.69 -6.59
C PHE A 264 7.80 -7.76 -5.97
N ARG A 265 7.73 -7.60 -4.65
CA ARG A 265 8.70 -6.78 -3.90
C ARG A 265 9.55 -7.66 -3.04
N PHE A 266 10.89 -7.47 -3.07
CA PHE A 266 11.84 -8.33 -2.37
C PHE A 266 12.92 -7.55 -1.64
N GLY A 267 13.33 -8.18 -0.54
CA GLY A 267 14.41 -7.73 0.32
C GLY A 267 14.07 -6.47 1.13
N LYS A 268 14.92 -6.20 2.10
CA LYS A 268 14.82 -4.97 2.93
C LYS A 268 15.05 -3.68 2.13
N GLY A 269 15.65 -3.81 0.94
CA GLY A 269 15.95 -2.70 0.03
C GLY A 269 14.74 -2.20 -0.76
N GLY A 270 13.59 -2.91 -0.75
CA GLY A 270 12.38 -2.51 -1.45
C GLY A 270 12.50 -2.59 -2.97
N TRP A 271 13.30 -3.54 -3.51
CA TRP A 271 13.34 -3.82 -4.94
C TRP A 271 12.03 -4.42 -5.42
N GLU A 272 11.59 -4.03 -6.59
CA GLU A 272 10.29 -4.37 -7.12
C GLU A 272 10.36 -4.70 -8.60
N PHE A 273 9.66 -5.75 -9.00
CA PHE A 273 9.41 -6.12 -10.39
C PHE A 273 7.90 -6.29 -10.56
N ALA A 274 7.33 -5.68 -11.57
CA ALA A 274 5.90 -5.78 -11.87
C ALA A 274 5.66 -5.96 -13.37
N PHE A 275 4.59 -6.67 -13.70
CA PHE A 275 4.17 -6.86 -15.09
C PHE A 275 2.66 -7.06 -15.18
N GLY A 276 2.09 -6.70 -16.31
CA GLY A 276 0.67 -6.90 -16.55
C GLY A 276 0.11 -6.10 -17.72
N PRO A 277 -1.18 -6.27 -18.01
CA PRO A 277 -1.85 -5.58 -19.11
C PRO A 277 -2.03 -4.09 -18.83
N GLY A 278 -1.86 -3.30 -19.89
CA GLY A 278 -2.21 -1.89 -19.96
C GLY A 278 -3.30 -1.66 -21.00
N PHE A 279 -4.19 -0.73 -20.69
CA PHE A 279 -5.32 -0.35 -21.52
C PHE A 279 -5.28 1.16 -21.75
N GLY A 280 -5.48 1.58 -22.98
CA GLY A 280 -5.52 2.99 -23.34
C GLY A 280 -6.41 3.21 -24.56
N LEU A 281 -6.44 4.43 -25.05
CA LEU A 281 -7.17 4.78 -26.27
C LEU A 281 -6.17 5.07 -27.38
N LYS A 282 -6.52 4.73 -28.60
CA LYS A 282 -5.85 5.14 -29.83
C LYS A 282 -6.88 5.57 -30.84
N THR A 283 -6.47 6.35 -31.83
CA THR A 283 -7.28 6.65 -33.01
C THR A 283 -6.70 5.90 -34.20
N GLU A 284 -7.55 5.26 -34.97
CA GLU A 284 -7.16 4.52 -36.16
C GLU A 284 -8.15 4.75 -37.32
N SER A 285 -7.65 4.80 -38.52
CA SER A 285 -8.46 4.81 -39.73
C SER A 285 -8.06 3.69 -40.66
N ARG A 286 -8.92 3.37 -41.66
CA ARG A 286 -8.56 2.52 -42.76
C ARG A 286 -8.02 3.40 -43.86
N GLY A 287 -6.97 2.94 -44.55
CA GLY A 287 -6.33 3.69 -45.59
C GLY A 287 -4.97 3.11 -45.98
N PHE A 288 -4.27 3.79 -46.87
CA PHE A 288 -2.96 3.40 -47.34
C PHE A 288 -2.00 4.59 -47.42
N PHE A 289 -0.71 4.30 -47.49
CA PHE A 289 0.30 5.32 -47.77
C PHE A 289 0.56 5.37 -49.27
N ASP A 290 0.48 6.56 -49.87
CA ASP A 290 0.84 6.78 -51.29
C ASP A 290 2.36 6.79 -51.45
N THR A 291 2.98 5.61 -51.42
CA THR A 291 4.44 5.42 -51.44
C THR A 291 5.07 5.88 -52.77
N GLN A 292 4.28 5.95 -53.85
CA GLN A 292 4.75 6.36 -55.19
C GLN A 292 4.29 7.76 -55.59
N GLY A 293 3.43 8.41 -54.81
CA GLY A 293 2.90 9.73 -55.11
C GLY A 293 1.90 9.75 -56.28
N LEU A 294 1.18 8.64 -56.48
CA LEU A 294 0.20 8.54 -57.58
C LEU A 294 -1.04 9.41 -57.39
N PHE A 295 -1.39 9.70 -56.17
CA PHE A 295 -2.63 10.42 -55.78
C PHE A 295 -2.37 11.72 -55.06
N GLY A 296 -1.14 12.17 -55.01
CA GLY A 296 -0.76 13.39 -54.30
C GLY A 296 0.75 13.48 -54.06
N ASN A 297 1.13 13.87 -52.85
CA ASN A 297 2.54 13.89 -52.45
C ASN A 297 2.97 12.51 -51.96
N GLN A 298 4.12 12.08 -52.38
CA GLN A 298 4.71 10.80 -51.98
C GLN A 298 4.79 10.68 -50.46
N GLY A 299 4.34 9.55 -49.91
CA GLY A 299 4.32 9.27 -48.48
C GLY A 299 3.09 9.78 -47.73
N ASN A 300 2.16 10.46 -48.37
CA ASN A 300 0.90 10.88 -47.73
C ASN A 300 0.06 9.65 -47.39
N TYR A 301 -0.55 9.73 -46.20
CA TYR A 301 -1.57 8.79 -45.78
C TYR A 301 -2.94 9.21 -46.29
N ILE A 302 -3.57 8.35 -47.08
CA ILE A 302 -4.91 8.57 -47.68
C ILE A 302 -5.90 7.66 -46.97
N THR A 303 -6.87 8.22 -46.32
CA THR A 303 -7.96 7.48 -45.67
C THR A 303 -8.93 6.93 -46.70
N GLN A 304 -9.69 5.88 -46.34
CA GLN A 304 -10.72 5.30 -47.21
C GLN A 304 -11.75 6.36 -47.64
N ASP A 305 -12.12 7.28 -46.81
CA ASP A 305 -13.10 8.36 -47.11
C ASP A 305 -12.50 9.38 -48.09
N GLU A 306 -11.23 9.74 -47.90
CA GLU A 306 -10.48 10.61 -48.83
C GLU A 306 -10.31 9.91 -50.21
N TRP A 307 -10.00 8.60 -50.19
CA TRP A 307 -9.96 7.82 -51.42
C TRP A 307 -11.29 7.77 -52.14
N ASN A 308 -12.40 7.47 -51.44
CA ASN A 308 -13.72 7.44 -52.06
C ASN A 308 -14.10 8.79 -52.65
N THR A 309 -13.75 9.89 -51.98
CA THR A 309 -13.97 11.26 -52.48
C THR A 309 -13.15 11.53 -53.71
N TYR A 310 -11.85 11.18 -53.70
CA TYR A 310 -10.97 11.30 -54.85
C TYR A 310 -11.45 10.47 -56.02
N ALA A 311 -11.79 9.20 -55.80
CA ALA A 311 -12.28 8.32 -56.81
C ALA A 311 -13.59 8.77 -57.42
N ASN A 312 -14.52 9.24 -56.61
CA ASN A 312 -15.80 9.83 -57.12
C ASN A 312 -15.57 11.08 -57.96
N ARG A 313 -14.57 11.88 -57.65
CA ARG A 313 -14.24 13.09 -58.40
C ARG A 313 -13.55 12.84 -59.73
N ASN A 314 -12.71 11.77 -59.81
CA ASN A 314 -11.83 11.55 -60.93
C ASN A 314 -12.26 10.39 -61.87
N TYR A 315 -13.07 9.46 -61.35
CA TYR A 315 -13.46 8.24 -62.06
C TYR A 315 -14.96 8.04 -62.23
N ASN A 316 -15.79 8.94 -61.68
CA ASN A 316 -17.26 8.88 -61.80
C ASN A 316 -17.73 9.52 -63.10
N ASP A 317 -17.27 8.98 -64.22
CA ASP A 317 -17.72 9.32 -65.58
C ASP A 317 -17.84 8.00 -66.36
N GLU A 318 -19.09 7.52 -66.57
CA GLU A 318 -19.38 6.25 -67.22
C GLU A 318 -18.84 6.20 -68.66
N ALA A 319 -18.77 7.38 -69.33
CA ALA A 319 -18.26 7.42 -70.70
C ALA A 319 -16.73 7.21 -70.80
N SER A 320 -15.99 7.65 -69.75
CA SER A 320 -14.52 7.50 -69.68
C SER A 320 -14.06 6.26 -68.95
N TYR A 321 -14.86 5.76 -67.99
CA TYR A 321 -14.49 4.64 -67.10
C TYR A 321 -15.64 3.66 -66.95
N PRO A 322 -16.15 3.02 -68.02
CA PRO A 322 -17.31 2.10 -67.98
C PRO A 322 -17.09 0.90 -67.04
N GLU A 323 -15.85 0.50 -66.76
CA GLU A 323 -15.48 -0.60 -65.87
C GLU A 323 -15.84 -0.36 -64.40
N TYR A 324 -16.05 0.88 -64.01
CA TYR A 324 -16.43 1.24 -62.62
C TYR A 324 -17.93 1.45 -62.44
N PHE A 325 -18.71 1.12 -63.48
CA PHE A 325 -20.17 1.25 -63.43
C PHE A 325 -20.86 -0.12 -63.60
N ASP A 326 -21.79 -0.40 -62.70
CA ASP A 326 -22.73 -1.52 -62.81
C ASP A 326 -24.14 -1.00 -62.85
N GLN A 327 -24.84 -1.24 -63.99
CA GLN A 327 -26.18 -0.75 -64.27
C GLN A 327 -26.35 0.76 -63.94
N GLY A 328 -25.36 1.58 -64.31
CA GLY A 328 -25.34 3.04 -64.04
C GLY A 328 -24.96 3.45 -62.62
N ASN A 329 -24.65 2.47 -61.73
CA ASN A 329 -24.16 2.78 -60.37
C ASN A 329 -22.64 2.79 -60.34
N PHE A 330 -22.09 3.90 -59.92
CA PHE A 330 -20.61 4.05 -59.75
C PHE A 330 -20.13 3.24 -58.53
N THR A 331 -19.07 2.46 -58.75
CA THR A 331 -18.32 1.81 -57.69
C THR A 331 -16.86 2.29 -57.76
N ALA A 332 -16.38 2.89 -56.68
CA ALA A 332 -15.01 3.41 -56.64
C ALA A 332 -13.98 2.27 -56.87
N PRO A 333 -13.00 2.48 -57.75
CA PRO A 333 -11.92 1.53 -57.94
C PRO A 333 -11.16 1.28 -56.64
N LYS A 334 -10.58 0.11 -56.49
CA LYS A 334 -9.72 -0.18 -55.34
C LYS A 334 -8.34 0.41 -55.57
N PRO A 335 -7.70 1.09 -54.61
CA PRO A 335 -6.33 1.59 -54.78
C PRO A 335 -5.32 0.51 -55.17
N SER A 336 -5.56 -0.75 -54.78
CA SER A 336 -4.74 -1.90 -55.15
C SER A 336 -4.76 -2.21 -56.66
N GLU A 337 -5.70 -1.65 -57.41
CA GLU A 337 -5.72 -1.75 -58.87
C GLU A 337 -4.64 -0.88 -59.50
N PHE A 338 -4.25 0.21 -58.81
CA PHE A 338 -3.19 1.12 -59.29
C PHE A 338 -1.81 0.72 -58.77
N ASN A 339 -1.73 0.22 -57.55
CA ASN A 339 -0.54 -0.36 -56.97
C ASN A 339 -0.93 -1.45 -55.96
N SER A 340 -0.39 -2.67 -56.13
CA SER A 340 -0.69 -3.84 -55.30
C SER A 340 -0.37 -3.64 -53.79
N GLU A 341 0.47 -2.67 -53.46
CA GLU A 341 0.82 -2.34 -52.06
C GLU A 341 -0.24 -1.44 -51.38
N TYR A 342 -1.20 -0.87 -52.14
CA TYR A 342 -2.20 0.05 -51.62
C TYR A 342 -3.43 -0.69 -51.14
N ASP A 343 -3.45 -0.99 -49.84
CA ASP A 343 -4.55 -1.72 -49.20
C ASP A 343 -5.35 -0.81 -48.27
N VAL A 344 -6.58 -0.44 -48.68
CA VAL A 344 -7.49 0.38 -47.87
C VAL A 344 -8.12 -0.36 -46.69
N GLU A 345 -8.02 -1.67 -46.65
CA GLU A 345 -8.55 -2.46 -45.52
C GLU A 345 -7.61 -2.43 -44.31
N GLN A 346 -6.35 -2.04 -44.52
CA GLN A 346 -5.38 -1.95 -43.47
C GLN A 346 -5.70 -0.79 -42.51
N LYS A 347 -5.69 -1.08 -41.20
CA LYS A 347 -5.89 -0.09 -40.15
C LYS A 347 -4.53 0.48 -39.75
N ASN A 348 -4.43 1.80 -39.78
CA ASN A 348 -3.25 2.54 -39.38
C ASN A 348 -3.61 3.57 -38.29
N LEU A 349 -2.61 3.97 -37.51
CA LEU A 349 -2.75 5.06 -36.54
C LEU A 349 -3.00 6.39 -37.26
N ASP A 350 -4.12 7.06 -36.91
CA ASP A 350 -4.57 8.28 -37.57
C ASP A 350 -5.45 9.09 -36.61
N THR A 351 -5.09 10.35 -36.32
CA THR A 351 -5.85 11.25 -35.44
C THR A 351 -7.23 11.58 -35.98
N ARG A 352 -7.45 11.50 -37.31
CA ARG A 352 -8.74 11.74 -37.99
C ARG A 352 -9.67 10.53 -37.93
N GLY A 353 -9.16 9.39 -37.44
CA GLY A 353 -9.87 8.11 -37.41
C GLY A 353 -10.84 7.96 -36.24
N LYS A 354 -11.27 6.73 -36.04
CA LYS A 354 -12.18 6.36 -34.94
C LYS A 354 -11.39 5.94 -33.71
N VAL A 355 -11.92 6.29 -32.53
CA VAL A 355 -11.34 5.87 -31.25
C VAL A 355 -11.47 4.37 -31.08
N ALA A 356 -10.38 3.69 -30.79
CA ALA A 356 -10.31 2.27 -30.53
C ALA A 356 -9.56 1.98 -29.21
N LEU A 357 -9.85 0.82 -28.61
CA LEU A 357 -9.10 0.35 -27.46
C LEU A 357 -7.68 -0.06 -27.86
N SER A 358 -6.69 0.46 -27.15
CA SER A 358 -5.29 0.06 -27.30
C SER A 358 -4.89 -0.79 -26.10
N THR A 359 -4.39 -1.99 -26.37
CA THR A 359 -3.84 -2.87 -25.32
C THR A 359 -2.32 -2.89 -25.40
N SER A 360 -1.70 -3.02 -24.24
CA SER A 360 -0.26 -3.15 -24.10
C SER A 360 0.08 -4.20 -23.05
N PHE A 361 1.33 -4.64 -23.03
CA PHE A 361 1.86 -5.39 -21.91
C PHE A 361 3.00 -4.59 -21.29
N VAL A 362 2.91 -4.34 -19.98
CA VAL A 362 3.82 -3.46 -19.26
C VAL A 362 4.73 -4.29 -18.37
N PHE A 363 6.02 -3.98 -18.41
CA PHE A 363 7.02 -4.45 -17.47
C PHE A 363 7.60 -3.26 -16.72
N ALA A 364 7.76 -3.38 -15.41
CA ALA A 364 8.36 -2.37 -14.57
C ALA A 364 9.37 -3.00 -13.61
N PHE A 365 10.49 -2.32 -13.41
CA PHE A 365 11.50 -2.68 -12.44
C PHE A 365 11.98 -1.44 -11.70
N GLY A 366 12.12 -1.54 -10.39
CA GLY A 366 12.52 -0.39 -9.62
C GLY A 366 12.81 -0.68 -8.16
N ARG A 367 12.82 0.41 -7.40
CA ARG A 367 13.08 0.37 -5.96
C ARG A 367 12.31 1.47 -5.25
N THR A 368 11.80 1.15 -4.06
CA THR A 368 11.18 2.15 -3.18
C THR A 368 12.20 2.64 -2.15
N PHE A 369 12.49 3.94 -2.19
CA PHE A 369 13.30 4.64 -1.19
C PHE A 369 12.40 5.16 -0.06
N ARG A 370 12.94 5.17 1.17
CA ARG A 370 12.24 5.69 2.35
C ARG A 370 12.94 6.94 2.86
N ALA A 371 12.17 7.99 3.07
CA ALA A 371 12.60 9.24 3.67
C ALA A 371 11.62 9.61 4.80
N GLY A 372 11.88 9.15 6.01
CA GLY A 372 10.96 9.32 7.14
C GLY A 372 9.60 8.65 6.88
N ASN A 373 8.53 9.45 6.86
CA ASN A 373 7.18 9.00 6.56
C ASN A 373 6.82 9.02 5.06
N LEU A 374 7.79 9.19 4.19
CA LEU A 374 7.60 9.25 2.74
C LEU A 374 8.22 8.01 2.08
N ASN A 375 7.44 7.33 1.25
CA ASN A 375 7.92 6.32 0.30
C ASN A 375 8.03 6.95 -1.08
N ILE A 376 9.18 6.76 -1.72
CA ILE A 376 9.49 7.27 -3.06
C ILE A 376 9.83 6.06 -3.95
N PRO A 377 8.84 5.43 -4.59
CA PRO A 377 9.10 4.41 -5.61
C PRO A 377 9.67 5.07 -6.86
N VAL A 378 10.77 4.52 -7.37
CA VAL A 378 11.43 4.89 -8.61
C VAL A 378 11.46 3.66 -9.49
N ASN A 379 10.81 3.73 -10.65
CA ASN A 379 10.69 2.58 -11.55
C ASN A 379 11.07 2.98 -12.97
N ILE A 380 11.78 2.08 -13.65
CA ILE A 380 11.92 2.06 -15.10
C ILE A 380 10.82 1.14 -15.63
N PHE A 381 10.14 1.50 -16.68
CA PHE A 381 9.10 0.68 -17.27
C PHE A 381 9.22 0.61 -18.79
N TYR A 382 8.70 -0.47 -19.35
CA TYR A 382 8.50 -0.66 -20.78
C TYR A 382 7.08 -1.16 -21.04
N SER A 383 6.35 -0.42 -21.87
CA SER A 383 5.00 -0.78 -22.33
C SER A 383 5.09 -1.20 -23.78
N SER A 384 4.94 -2.50 -24.06
CA SER A 384 4.97 -3.08 -25.39
C SER A 384 3.58 -3.07 -26.01
N LYS A 385 3.46 -2.66 -27.27
CA LYS A 385 2.25 -2.69 -28.09
C LYS A 385 2.58 -3.27 -29.47
N LYS A 386 1.53 -3.61 -30.26
CA LYS A 386 1.71 -4.16 -31.61
C LYS A 386 2.54 -3.23 -32.52
N ASP A 387 2.27 -1.93 -32.46
CA ASP A 387 2.81 -0.93 -33.38
C ASP A 387 4.02 -0.17 -32.76
N GLY A 388 4.63 -0.70 -31.69
CA GLY A 388 5.75 -0.07 -30.99
C GLY A 388 5.61 -0.14 -29.49
N GLY A 389 6.07 0.89 -28.78
CA GLY A 389 6.00 0.89 -27.31
C GLY A 389 6.35 2.24 -26.68
N LEU A 390 6.44 2.22 -25.37
CA LEU A 390 6.85 3.34 -24.54
C LEU A 390 7.84 2.83 -23.50
N ILE A 391 9.06 3.36 -23.49
CA ILE A 391 10.05 3.13 -22.43
C ILE A 391 10.18 4.39 -21.59
N GLY A 392 10.23 4.27 -20.27
CA GLY A 392 10.31 5.45 -19.44
C GLY A 392 10.69 5.19 -18.00
N VAL A 393 10.69 6.28 -17.23
CA VAL A 393 10.93 6.29 -15.80
C VAL A 393 9.73 6.93 -15.09
N SER A 394 9.42 6.45 -13.89
CA SER A 394 8.36 7.02 -13.06
C SER A 394 8.80 7.14 -11.60
N LEU A 395 8.30 8.18 -10.95
CA LEU A 395 8.53 8.52 -9.55
C LEU A 395 7.18 8.61 -8.85
N GLY A 396 7.07 8.02 -7.66
CA GLY A 396 5.89 8.17 -6.81
C GLY A 396 6.21 8.93 -5.53
N PHE A 397 5.19 9.53 -4.92
CA PHE A 397 5.29 10.24 -3.65
C PHE A 397 4.15 9.77 -2.73
N ASN A 398 4.46 8.91 -1.77
CA ASN A 398 3.46 8.25 -0.96
C ASN A 398 3.70 8.51 0.51
N VAL A 399 2.77 9.22 1.16
CA VAL A 399 2.85 9.52 2.59
C VAL A 399 2.31 8.33 3.39
N ILE A 400 3.14 7.77 4.25
CA ILE A 400 2.71 6.76 5.23
C ILE A 400 1.89 7.49 6.30
N LYS A 401 0.58 7.34 6.28
CA LYS A 401 -0.26 7.78 7.41
C LYS A 401 0.08 6.90 8.60
N SER A 402 0.86 7.40 9.54
CA SER A 402 0.87 6.86 10.91
C SER A 402 -0.58 6.90 11.40
N LYS A 403 -1.14 5.76 11.77
CA LYS A 403 -2.39 5.75 12.56
C LYS A 403 -2.05 6.39 13.89
N GLN A 404 -2.16 7.71 13.99
CA GLN A 404 -2.27 8.36 15.28
C GLN A 404 -3.59 7.87 15.86
N ASN A 405 -3.52 7.22 17.02
CA ASN A 405 -4.66 6.98 17.89
C ASN A 405 -5.34 8.32 18.13
N ILE A 406 -6.45 8.59 17.43
CA ILE A 406 -7.37 9.68 17.75
C ILE A 406 -8.21 9.20 18.94
N ASN A 407 -7.57 9.02 20.08
CA ASN A 407 -8.18 9.07 21.40
C ASN A 407 -7.61 10.29 22.13
N GLY A 408 -7.73 11.44 21.48
CA GLY A 408 -7.50 12.75 22.08
C GLY A 408 -8.80 13.25 22.68
N ASN A 409 -8.92 13.16 23.99
CA ASN A 409 -9.86 13.90 24.83
C ASN A 409 -10.21 15.27 24.24
N ARG A 410 -11.44 15.43 23.73
CA ARG A 410 -12.06 16.75 23.64
C ARG A 410 -12.30 17.25 25.05
N ARG A 411 -11.33 17.92 25.65
CA ARG A 411 -11.61 18.88 26.72
C ARG A 411 -12.25 20.10 26.04
N ARG A 412 -13.56 20.28 26.27
CA ARG A 412 -14.24 21.55 26.05
C ARG A 412 -13.82 22.47 27.20
N TYR A 413 -13.36 23.65 26.85
CA TYR A 413 -13.39 24.83 27.70
C TYR A 413 -14.82 25.39 27.74
#